data_9d7b683200225fbafd13cb1b4f09c592
#
_entry.id   9d7b683200225fbafd13cb1b4f09c592
#
_cell.length_a   1.000
_cell.length_b   1.000
_cell.length_c   1.000
_cell.angle_alpha   90.00
_cell.angle_beta   90.00
_cell.angle_gamma   90.00
#
_symmetry.space_group_name_H-M   'P 1'
#
loop_
_entity.id
_entity.type
_entity.pdbx_description
1 polymer ?
#
loop_
_entity_poly.entity_id
_entity_poly.type
_entity_poly.pdbx_seq_one_letter_code
_entity_poly.pdbx_strand_id
1 'polypeptide(L)'
;MTDTPQILLAHHLKALKLPTFLREYDKVARQCASEGVDHPRYLMRLAEMEMIDRERRMVERRIRAAKFPTVKSLDSFDFLALPSLNKMLVLELARSDYVERRENIIAVGNSGTGKSHIGLGLGLAACQKGLSVGFITASALVHELFEARDEKRLLRLQRQLAAYKLLIVDELGYVPLSPTGAELLFEVFSQRYERGSTLVTSNLPFDEWTSVFGSERLTGALLDRLTHHVHILEMNGDSYRLAHSKRRSRRAKTEPPLDDSAQA
;
A
#
# COMPACT_ATOMS: atom_id res chain seq x y z
N MET A 1 -36.53 -12.98 -29.59
CA MET A 1 -37.23 -11.76 -29.13
C MET A 1 -36.79 -11.51 -27.70
N THR A 2 -35.99 -10.46 -27.46
CA THR A 2 -35.63 -10.06 -26.10
C THR A 2 -36.87 -9.48 -25.43
N ASP A 3 -37.30 -10.12 -24.36
CA ASP A 3 -38.52 -9.79 -23.65
C ASP A 3 -38.44 -8.36 -23.09
N THR A 4 -39.43 -7.51 -23.37
CA THR A 4 -39.45 -6.09 -22.95
C THR A 4 -39.20 -5.92 -21.44
N PRO A 5 -39.71 -6.77 -20.52
CA PRO A 5 -39.43 -6.72 -19.10
C PRO A 5 -37.93 -6.88 -18.72
N GLN A 6 -37.21 -7.76 -19.44
CA GLN A 6 -35.79 -7.99 -19.20
C GLN A 6 -34.94 -6.77 -19.59
N ILE A 7 -35.30 -6.09 -20.68
CA ILE A 7 -34.63 -4.85 -21.10
C ILE A 7 -34.82 -3.73 -20.08
N LEU A 8 -36.05 -3.57 -19.58
CA LEU A 8 -36.37 -2.58 -18.53
C LEU A 8 -35.67 -2.92 -17.23
N LEU A 9 -35.65 -4.17 -16.80
CA LEU A 9 -34.93 -4.62 -15.62
C LEU A 9 -33.43 -4.29 -15.74
N ALA A 10 -32.81 -4.62 -16.87
CA ALA A 10 -31.40 -4.31 -17.10
C ALA A 10 -31.12 -2.80 -17.05
N HIS A 11 -32.03 -1.98 -17.60
CA HIS A 11 -31.94 -0.52 -17.51
C HIS A 11 -31.97 -0.03 -16.04
N HIS A 12 -32.95 -0.49 -15.28
CA HIS A 12 -33.10 -0.11 -13.86
C HIS A 12 -31.91 -0.58 -13.00
N LEU A 13 -31.43 -1.81 -13.18
CA LEU A 13 -30.26 -2.31 -12.45
C LEU A 13 -28.98 -1.51 -12.76
N LYS A 14 -28.81 -1.04 -14.00
CA LYS A 14 -27.73 -0.12 -14.36
C LYS A 14 -27.89 1.25 -13.67
N ALA A 15 -29.09 1.82 -13.68
CA ALA A 15 -29.39 3.09 -13.03
C ALA A 15 -29.16 3.03 -11.52
N LEU A 16 -29.54 1.93 -10.88
CA LEU A 16 -29.30 1.64 -9.46
C LEU A 16 -27.85 1.26 -9.13
N LYS A 17 -26.97 1.14 -10.14
CA LYS A 17 -25.57 0.75 -9.98
C LYS A 17 -25.41 -0.62 -9.28
N LEU A 18 -26.20 -1.61 -9.73
CA LEU A 18 -26.21 -3.00 -9.26
C LEU A 18 -25.66 -3.95 -10.33
N PRO A 19 -24.37 -3.88 -10.69
CA PRO A 19 -23.81 -4.66 -11.80
C PRO A 19 -23.75 -6.16 -11.53
N THR A 20 -23.66 -6.60 -10.29
CA THR A 20 -23.69 -8.03 -9.93
C THR A 20 -25.08 -8.61 -10.08
N PHE A 21 -26.11 -7.88 -9.66
CA PHE A 21 -27.49 -8.24 -9.97
C PHE A 21 -27.68 -8.41 -11.48
N LEU A 22 -27.25 -7.42 -12.27
CA LEU A 22 -27.38 -7.46 -13.72
C LEU A 22 -26.72 -8.68 -14.36
N ARG A 23 -25.58 -9.12 -13.81
CA ARG A 23 -24.81 -10.27 -14.32
C ARG A 23 -25.37 -11.62 -13.86
N GLU A 24 -25.87 -11.69 -12.62
CA GLU A 24 -26.12 -12.96 -11.96
C GLU A 24 -27.62 -13.29 -11.75
N TYR A 25 -28.55 -12.32 -11.92
CA TYR A 25 -29.95 -12.49 -11.51
C TYR A 25 -30.62 -13.71 -12.15
N ASP A 26 -30.40 -13.96 -13.44
CA ASP A 26 -31.03 -15.06 -14.18
C ASP A 26 -30.44 -16.42 -13.76
N LYS A 27 -29.11 -16.49 -13.58
CA LYS A 27 -28.44 -17.70 -13.13
C LYS A 27 -28.88 -18.10 -11.72
N VAL A 28 -28.91 -17.14 -10.80
CA VAL A 28 -29.33 -17.38 -9.40
C VAL A 28 -30.83 -17.72 -9.35
N ALA A 29 -31.66 -17.12 -10.21
CA ALA A 29 -33.10 -17.46 -10.31
C ALA A 29 -33.33 -18.93 -10.69
N ARG A 30 -32.60 -19.41 -11.72
CA ARG A 30 -32.70 -20.83 -12.16
C ARG A 30 -32.21 -21.77 -11.04
N GLN A 31 -31.14 -21.43 -10.38
CA GLN A 31 -30.62 -22.24 -9.28
C GLN A 31 -31.62 -22.28 -8.11
N CYS A 32 -32.17 -21.15 -7.69
CA CYS A 32 -33.16 -21.09 -6.62
C CYS A 32 -34.45 -21.85 -6.99
N ALA A 33 -34.88 -21.80 -8.25
CA ALA A 33 -36.04 -22.57 -8.71
C ALA A 33 -35.79 -24.08 -8.60
N SER A 34 -34.61 -24.57 -8.96
CA SER A 34 -34.25 -25.99 -8.84
C SER A 34 -34.09 -26.45 -7.37
N GLU A 35 -33.70 -25.55 -6.47
CA GLU A 35 -33.54 -25.82 -5.05
C GLU A 35 -34.81 -25.60 -4.22
N GLY A 36 -35.92 -25.12 -4.84
CA GLY A 36 -37.17 -24.79 -4.16
C GLY A 36 -37.02 -23.60 -3.17
N VAL A 37 -36.09 -22.69 -3.44
CA VAL A 37 -35.81 -21.51 -2.60
C VAL A 37 -36.84 -20.42 -2.85
N ASP A 38 -37.36 -19.80 -1.79
CA ASP A 38 -38.35 -18.73 -1.84
C ASP A 38 -37.75 -17.40 -2.39
N HIS A 39 -38.62 -16.47 -2.79
CA HIS A 39 -38.25 -15.19 -3.37
C HIS A 39 -37.42 -14.29 -2.42
N PRO A 40 -37.72 -14.19 -1.11
CA PRO A 40 -36.89 -13.44 -0.18
C PRO A 40 -35.45 -13.95 -0.13
N ARG A 41 -35.25 -15.26 -0.05
CA ARG A 41 -33.91 -15.87 -0.04
C ARG A 41 -33.17 -15.69 -1.36
N TYR A 42 -33.88 -15.75 -2.50
CA TYR A 42 -33.30 -15.40 -3.80
C TYR A 42 -32.74 -13.98 -3.82
N LEU A 43 -33.56 -12.99 -3.38
CA LEU A 43 -33.11 -11.60 -3.32
C LEU A 43 -31.96 -11.40 -2.33
N MET A 44 -31.98 -12.09 -1.20
CA MET A 44 -30.91 -12.06 -0.20
C MET A 44 -29.59 -12.55 -0.80
N ARG A 45 -29.59 -13.70 -1.50
CA ARG A 45 -28.38 -14.21 -2.20
C ARG A 45 -27.80 -13.18 -3.16
N LEU A 46 -28.63 -12.53 -3.99
CA LEU A 46 -28.17 -11.50 -4.92
C LEU A 46 -27.62 -10.27 -4.21
N ALA A 47 -28.25 -9.83 -3.12
CA ALA A 47 -27.79 -8.70 -2.33
C ALA A 47 -26.44 -8.97 -1.68
N GLU A 48 -26.26 -10.17 -1.10
CA GLU A 48 -24.96 -10.59 -0.53
C GLU A 48 -23.87 -10.64 -1.59
N MET A 49 -24.16 -11.18 -2.78
CA MET A 49 -23.20 -11.19 -3.88
C MET A 49 -22.81 -9.76 -4.33
N GLU A 50 -23.77 -8.84 -4.42
CA GLU A 50 -23.50 -7.44 -4.77
C GLU A 50 -22.65 -6.76 -3.68
N MET A 51 -22.92 -7.01 -2.40
CA MET A 51 -22.14 -6.45 -1.29
C MET A 51 -20.69 -6.91 -1.36
N ILE A 52 -20.45 -8.21 -1.51
CA ILE A 52 -19.11 -8.80 -1.64
C ILE A 52 -18.37 -8.22 -2.85
N ASP A 53 -19.02 -8.18 -4.02
CA ASP A 53 -18.42 -7.64 -5.22
C ASP A 53 -18.17 -6.13 -5.15
N ARG A 54 -19.01 -5.39 -4.44
CA ARG A 54 -18.85 -3.94 -4.22
C ARG A 54 -17.63 -3.67 -3.32
N GLU A 55 -17.49 -4.43 -2.25
CA GLU A 55 -16.33 -4.35 -1.37
C GLU A 55 -15.04 -4.68 -2.13
N ARG A 56 -15.00 -5.79 -2.87
CA ARG A 56 -13.85 -6.17 -3.70
C ARG A 56 -13.47 -5.05 -4.69
N ARG A 57 -14.42 -4.50 -5.43
CA ARG A 57 -14.19 -3.40 -6.37
C ARG A 57 -13.69 -2.12 -5.68
N MET A 58 -14.15 -1.88 -4.45
CA MET A 58 -13.67 -0.76 -3.64
C MET A 58 -12.19 -0.96 -3.28
N VAL A 59 -11.82 -2.13 -2.78
CA VAL A 59 -10.42 -2.49 -2.44
C VAL A 59 -9.52 -2.39 -3.67
N GLU A 60 -9.92 -2.98 -4.80
CA GLU A 60 -9.16 -2.91 -6.05
C GLU A 60 -8.91 -1.46 -6.52
N ARG A 61 -9.91 -0.59 -6.40
CA ARG A 61 -9.76 0.85 -6.73
C ARG A 61 -8.77 1.54 -5.79
N ARG A 62 -8.78 1.21 -4.48
CA ARG A 62 -7.85 1.78 -3.50
C ARG A 62 -6.43 1.34 -3.75
N ILE A 63 -6.21 0.06 -4.05
CA ILE A 63 -4.89 -0.49 -4.39
C ILE A 63 -4.34 0.22 -5.64
N ARG A 64 -5.15 0.41 -6.69
CA ARG A 64 -4.74 1.17 -7.88
C ARG A 64 -4.43 2.62 -7.57
N ALA A 65 -5.27 3.28 -6.76
CA ALA A 65 -5.07 4.68 -6.38
C ALA A 65 -3.85 4.91 -5.50
N ALA A 66 -3.42 3.88 -4.74
CA ALA A 66 -2.25 3.94 -3.87
C ALA A 66 -0.92 4.05 -4.65
N LYS A 67 -0.89 3.72 -5.94
CA LYS A 67 0.29 3.76 -6.82
C LYS A 67 1.46 2.91 -6.31
N PHE A 68 1.18 1.74 -5.74
CA PHE A 68 2.24 0.82 -5.33
C PHE A 68 3.09 0.38 -6.54
N PRO A 69 4.43 0.38 -6.44
CA PRO A 69 5.31 -0.09 -7.52
C PRO A 69 5.12 -1.59 -7.77
N THR A 70 4.75 -2.34 -6.76
CA THR A 70 4.37 -3.75 -6.80
C THR A 70 3.44 -4.05 -5.63
N VAL A 71 2.54 -5.00 -5.80
CA VAL A 71 1.70 -5.47 -4.69
C VAL A 71 2.46 -6.54 -3.92
N LYS A 72 2.69 -6.27 -2.63
CA LYS A 72 3.32 -7.21 -1.69
C LYS A 72 2.45 -7.40 -0.48
N SER A 73 2.24 -8.68 -0.10
CA SER A 73 1.52 -9.07 1.12
C SER A 73 2.50 -9.36 2.25
N LEU A 74 2.06 -9.14 3.49
CA LEU A 74 2.81 -9.56 4.69
C LEU A 74 2.95 -11.09 4.78
N ASP A 75 2.03 -11.85 4.19
CA ASP A 75 2.12 -13.32 4.14
C ASP A 75 3.33 -13.81 3.36
N SER A 76 3.79 -13.02 2.38
CA SER A 76 4.98 -13.33 1.58
C SER A 76 6.29 -12.85 2.22
N PHE A 77 6.23 -12.24 3.41
CA PHE A 77 7.42 -11.77 4.12
C PHE A 77 8.01 -12.88 4.99
N ASP A 78 9.28 -13.15 4.81
CA ASP A 78 10.01 -14.14 5.61
C ASP A 78 10.49 -13.52 6.93
N PHE A 79 9.67 -13.63 7.97
CA PHE A 79 10.01 -13.13 9.30
C PHE A 79 11.17 -13.89 9.96
N LEU A 80 11.43 -15.13 9.55
CA LEU A 80 12.56 -15.92 10.10
C LEU A 80 13.90 -15.40 9.58
N ALA A 81 13.91 -14.78 8.41
CA ALA A 81 15.12 -14.18 7.85
C ALA A 81 15.51 -12.86 8.55
N LEU A 82 14.64 -12.27 9.38
CA LEU A 82 14.90 -11.03 10.10
C LEU A 82 14.44 -11.12 11.57
N PRO A 83 15.18 -11.80 12.44
CA PRO A 83 14.81 -12.01 13.85
C PRO A 83 14.72 -10.72 14.68
N SER A 84 15.40 -9.63 14.25
CA SER A 84 15.34 -8.32 14.92
C SER A 84 13.98 -7.65 14.80
N LEU A 85 13.19 -7.99 13.76
CA LEU A 85 11.88 -7.41 13.54
C LEU A 85 10.82 -8.03 14.45
N ASN A 86 10.15 -7.21 15.23
CA ASN A 86 9.03 -7.65 16.07
C ASN A 86 7.82 -8.03 15.20
N LYS A 87 7.68 -9.33 14.90
CA LYS A 87 6.57 -9.88 14.11
C LYS A 87 5.21 -9.55 14.72
N MET A 88 5.06 -9.61 16.05
CA MET A 88 3.78 -9.36 16.71
C MET A 88 3.33 -7.92 16.51
N LEU A 89 4.27 -6.96 16.61
CA LEU A 89 3.98 -5.56 16.33
C LEU A 89 3.56 -5.35 14.87
N VAL A 90 4.23 -6.00 13.91
CA VAL A 90 3.86 -5.89 12.49
C VAL A 90 2.44 -6.44 12.25
N LEU A 91 2.08 -7.56 12.88
CA LEU A 91 0.73 -8.14 12.76
C LEU A 91 -0.33 -7.28 13.44
N GLU A 92 0.00 -6.63 14.55
CA GLU A 92 -0.87 -5.63 15.18
C GLU A 92 -1.09 -4.43 14.25
N LEU A 93 -0.02 -3.87 13.69
CA LEU A 93 -0.09 -2.77 12.73
C LEU A 93 -0.87 -3.14 11.45
N ALA A 94 -0.85 -4.41 11.03
CA ALA A 94 -1.67 -4.89 9.91
C ALA A 94 -3.18 -4.73 10.15
N ARG A 95 -3.61 -4.61 11.40
CA ARG A 95 -5.00 -4.26 11.74
C ARG A 95 -5.37 -2.83 11.40
N SER A 96 -4.40 -1.98 11.11
CA SER A 96 -4.54 -0.58 10.67
C SER A 96 -5.23 0.36 11.68
N ASP A 97 -5.37 -0.04 12.94
CA ASP A 97 -6.01 0.76 13.99
C ASP A 97 -5.18 2.02 14.31
N TYR A 98 -3.84 1.95 14.11
CA TYR A 98 -2.93 3.10 14.23
C TYR A 98 -3.29 4.25 13.27
N VAL A 99 -3.89 3.95 12.11
CA VAL A 99 -4.29 4.97 11.14
C VAL A 99 -5.44 5.83 11.68
N GLU A 100 -6.38 5.23 12.39
CA GLU A 100 -7.47 5.94 13.05
C GLU A 100 -6.96 6.80 14.20
N ARG A 101 -5.95 6.30 14.94
CA ARG A 101 -5.26 7.02 16.00
C ARG A 101 -4.26 8.06 15.49
N ARG A 102 -4.03 8.12 14.16
CA ARG A 102 -3.08 9.04 13.52
C ARG A 102 -1.64 8.87 13.99
N GLU A 103 -1.28 7.64 14.33
CA GLU A 103 0.07 7.27 14.72
C GLU A 103 0.92 6.99 13.48
N ASN A 104 2.21 7.27 13.57
CA ASN A 104 3.16 7.07 12.49
C ASN A 104 3.88 5.73 12.62
N ILE A 105 4.50 5.29 11.52
CA ILE A 105 5.41 4.15 11.52
C ILE A 105 6.73 4.60 10.91
N ILE A 106 7.84 4.25 11.54
CA ILE A 106 9.17 4.46 10.98
C ILE A 106 9.89 3.11 10.94
N ALA A 107 10.20 2.63 9.72
CA ALA A 107 10.98 1.42 9.52
C ALA A 107 12.43 1.80 9.20
N VAL A 108 13.34 1.52 10.12
CA VAL A 108 14.77 1.83 9.99
C VAL A 108 15.61 0.57 9.94
N GLY A 109 16.72 0.60 9.24
CA GLY A 109 17.68 -0.51 9.21
C GLY A 109 18.39 -0.67 7.87
N ASN A 110 19.27 -1.66 7.77
CA ASN A 110 20.17 -1.87 6.64
C ASN A 110 19.43 -2.02 5.30
N SER A 111 20.12 -1.71 4.20
CA SER A 111 19.57 -1.91 2.86
C SER A 111 19.29 -3.38 2.58
N GLY A 112 18.13 -3.67 1.95
CA GLY A 112 17.76 -5.04 1.55
C GLY A 112 17.12 -5.89 2.65
N THR A 113 16.82 -5.35 3.84
CA THR A 113 16.14 -6.06 4.94
C THR A 113 14.63 -6.17 4.79
N GLY A 114 14.03 -5.55 3.77
CA GLY A 114 12.61 -5.67 3.46
C GLY A 114 11.73 -4.55 4.01
N LYS A 115 12.29 -3.39 4.36
CA LYS A 115 11.52 -2.21 4.83
C LYS A 115 10.38 -1.83 3.89
N SER A 116 10.69 -1.64 2.61
CA SER A 116 9.67 -1.34 1.58
C SER A 116 8.63 -2.46 1.47
N HIS A 117 9.01 -3.73 1.66
CA HIS A 117 8.08 -4.85 1.66
C HIS A 117 7.07 -4.73 2.82
N ILE A 118 7.54 -4.46 4.03
CA ILE A 118 6.67 -4.22 5.19
C ILE A 118 5.77 -3.00 4.94
N GLY A 119 6.34 -1.88 4.45
CA GLY A 119 5.56 -0.69 4.12
C GLY A 119 4.45 -0.96 3.10
N LEU A 120 4.75 -1.69 2.02
CA LEU A 120 3.77 -2.10 1.01
C LEU A 120 2.72 -3.06 1.57
N GLY A 121 3.14 -4.02 2.41
CA GLY A 121 2.24 -4.98 3.05
C GLY A 121 1.26 -4.32 4.02
N LEU A 122 1.72 -3.39 4.84
CA LEU A 122 0.87 -2.58 5.73
C LEU A 122 -0.05 -1.65 4.92
N GLY A 123 0.45 -1.05 3.83
CA GLY A 123 -0.36 -0.26 2.91
C GLY A 123 -1.46 -1.07 2.23
N LEU A 124 -1.15 -2.31 1.82
CA LEU A 124 -2.14 -3.24 1.26
C LEU A 124 -3.22 -3.58 2.29
N ALA A 125 -2.84 -3.90 3.53
CA ALA A 125 -3.77 -4.16 4.62
C ALA A 125 -4.69 -2.96 4.88
N ALA A 126 -4.16 -1.74 4.87
CA ALA A 126 -4.95 -0.51 5.01
C ALA A 126 -5.93 -0.33 3.83
N CYS A 127 -5.53 -0.60 2.58
CA CYS A 127 -6.43 -0.59 1.42
C CYS A 127 -7.57 -1.60 1.57
N GLN A 128 -7.30 -2.81 2.07
CA GLN A 128 -8.29 -3.86 2.34
C GLN A 128 -9.31 -3.42 3.41
N LYS A 129 -8.87 -2.65 4.40
CA LYS A 129 -9.74 -2.01 5.41
C LYS A 129 -10.53 -0.80 4.87
N GLY A 130 -10.40 -0.49 3.58
CA GLY A 130 -11.10 0.63 2.96
C GLY A 130 -10.45 1.99 3.18
N LEU A 131 -9.23 2.07 3.71
CA LEU A 131 -8.53 3.33 3.93
C LEU A 131 -7.89 3.85 2.63
N SER A 132 -7.76 5.17 2.50
CA SER A 132 -7.04 5.79 1.39
C SER A 132 -5.54 5.79 1.68
N VAL A 133 -4.77 5.17 0.80
CA VAL A 133 -3.30 5.04 0.92
C VAL A 133 -2.64 5.73 -0.26
N GLY A 134 -1.54 6.43 -0.02
CA GLY A 134 -0.62 6.92 -1.03
C GLY A 134 0.77 6.33 -0.81
N PHE A 135 1.44 5.94 -1.89
CA PHE A 135 2.84 5.48 -1.86
C PHE A 135 3.68 6.36 -2.79
N ILE A 136 4.82 6.80 -2.28
CA ILE A 136 5.79 7.57 -3.05
C ILE A 136 7.18 7.40 -2.43
N THR A 137 8.25 7.40 -3.24
CA THR A 137 9.60 7.50 -2.71
C THR A 137 9.92 8.93 -2.30
N ALA A 138 10.79 9.14 -1.32
CA ALA A 138 11.15 10.48 -0.87
C ALA A 138 11.70 11.35 -2.00
N SER A 139 12.55 10.79 -2.88
CA SER A 139 13.07 11.51 -4.03
C SER A 139 11.98 11.91 -5.03
N ALA A 140 11.07 11.00 -5.38
CA ALA A 140 9.96 11.30 -6.28
C ALA A 140 9.01 12.35 -5.69
N LEU A 141 8.75 12.29 -4.38
CA LEU A 141 7.92 13.29 -3.69
C LEU A 141 8.55 14.68 -3.78
N VAL A 142 9.85 14.79 -3.54
CA VAL A 142 10.56 16.07 -3.64
C VAL A 142 10.53 16.61 -5.08
N HIS A 143 10.72 15.76 -6.09
CA HIS A 143 10.57 16.15 -7.49
C HIS A 143 9.16 16.65 -7.82
N GLU A 144 8.11 15.91 -7.43
CA GLU A 144 6.71 16.34 -7.63
C GLU A 144 6.41 17.69 -6.92
N LEU A 145 6.99 17.91 -5.73
CA LEU A 145 6.82 19.18 -5.00
C LEU A 145 7.49 20.35 -5.72
N PHE A 146 8.69 20.16 -6.28
CA PHE A 146 9.37 21.17 -7.08
C PHE A 146 8.58 21.54 -8.34
N GLU A 147 8.18 20.54 -9.13
CA GLU A 147 7.35 20.75 -10.32
C GLU A 147 6.03 21.45 -9.97
N ALA A 148 5.36 20.99 -8.92
CA ALA A 148 4.11 21.59 -8.50
C ALA A 148 4.26 23.05 -8.01
N ARG A 149 5.40 23.41 -7.42
CA ARG A 149 5.73 24.78 -7.05
C ARG A 149 5.93 25.65 -8.29
N ASP A 150 6.73 25.19 -9.23
CA ASP A 150 7.07 25.92 -10.45
C ASP A 150 5.83 26.11 -11.34
N GLU A 151 4.92 25.14 -11.38
CA GLU A 151 3.63 25.20 -12.07
C GLU A 151 2.51 25.87 -11.28
N LYS A 152 2.80 26.48 -10.11
CA LYS A 152 1.81 27.14 -9.23
C LYS A 152 0.65 26.24 -8.76
N ARG A 153 0.88 24.92 -8.68
CA ARG A 153 -0.12 23.92 -8.23
C ARG A 153 0.24 23.25 -6.90
N LEU A 154 1.25 23.78 -6.18
CA LEU A 154 1.76 23.20 -4.93
C LEU A 154 0.63 22.97 -3.89
N LEU A 155 -0.23 23.96 -3.68
CA LEU A 155 -1.36 23.84 -2.72
C LEU A 155 -2.32 22.71 -3.08
N ARG A 156 -2.50 22.42 -4.38
CA ARG A 156 -3.34 21.29 -4.83
C ARG A 156 -2.69 19.96 -4.50
N LEU A 157 -1.39 19.81 -4.74
CA LEU A 157 -0.62 18.61 -4.42
C LEU A 157 -0.60 18.38 -2.90
N GLN A 158 -0.33 19.42 -2.11
CA GLN A 158 -0.34 19.34 -0.66
C GLN A 158 -1.70 18.87 -0.10
N ARG A 159 -2.80 19.40 -0.63
CA ARG A 159 -4.16 18.95 -0.26
C ARG A 159 -4.40 17.49 -0.63
N GLN A 160 -3.91 17.04 -1.78
CA GLN A 160 -4.00 15.63 -2.19
C GLN A 160 -3.22 14.73 -1.25
N LEU A 161 -1.97 15.10 -0.89
CA LEU A 161 -1.14 14.35 0.04
C LEU A 161 -1.77 14.32 1.44
N ALA A 162 -2.35 15.43 1.90
CA ALA A 162 -3.05 15.52 3.19
C ALA A 162 -4.33 14.67 3.24
N ALA A 163 -4.97 14.40 2.11
CA ALA A 163 -6.21 13.61 2.03
C ALA A 163 -5.99 12.09 2.22
N TYR A 164 -4.78 11.59 2.06
CA TYR A 164 -4.48 10.19 2.35
C TYR A 164 -4.56 9.91 3.85
N LYS A 165 -5.29 8.86 4.23
CA LYS A 165 -5.30 8.38 5.61
C LYS A 165 -3.94 7.83 6.03
N LEU A 166 -3.28 7.10 5.12
CA LEU A 166 -1.90 6.62 5.26
C LEU A 166 -1.07 7.10 4.06
N LEU A 167 0.01 7.83 4.32
CA LEU A 167 1.02 8.17 3.31
C LEU A 167 2.28 7.37 3.58
N ILE A 168 2.73 6.61 2.60
CA ILE A 168 3.98 5.85 2.67
C ILE A 168 5.04 6.62 1.90
N VAL A 169 6.08 7.07 2.60
CA VAL A 169 7.26 7.74 2.04
C VAL A 169 8.44 6.77 2.15
N ASP A 170 8.77 6.15 1.02
CA ASP A 170 9.80 5.12 0.95
C ASP A 170 11.18 5.71 0.64
N GLU A 171 12.25 5.08 1.13
CA GLU A 171 13.63 5.40 0.83
C GLU A 171 14.07 6.82 1.29
N LEU A 172 13.58 7.29 2.43
CA LEU A 172 14.06 8.54 3.01
C LEU A 172 15.52 8.39 3.45
N GLY A 173 16.37 9.33 3.02
CA GLY A 173 17.80 9.33 3.34
C GLY A 173 18.66 8.59 2.33
N TYR A 174 18.11 8.05 1.25
CA TYR A 174 18.92 7.41 0.21
C TYR A 174 19.76 8.43 -0.60
N VAL A 175 19.26 9.65 -0.73
CA VAL A 175 19.96 10.76 -1.38
C VAL A 175 19.80 12.02 -0.51
N PRO A 176 20.88 12.80 -0.29
CA PRO A 176 20.77 14.10 0.39
C PRO A 176 19.79 15.02 -0.35
N LEU A 177 19.02 15.78 0.40
CA LEU A 177 18.05 16.72 -0.14
C LEU A 177 18.69 18.11 -0.33
N SER A 178 18.26 18.83 -1.36
CA SER A 178 18.56 20.26 -1.42
C SER A 178 17.83 21.01 -0.28
N PRO A 179 18.33 22.18 0.18
CA PRO A 179 17.65 22.93 1.25
C PRO A 179 16.17 23.17 1.00
N THR A 180 15.82 23.58 -0.20
CA THR A 180 14.40 23.77 -0.60
C THR A 180 13.61 22.46 -0.64
N GLY A 181 14.23 21.36 -1.08
CA GLY A 181 13.60 20.04 -1.06
C GLY A 181 13.30 19.57 0.36
N ALA A 182 14.21 19.79 1.28
CA ALA A 182 14.05 19.51 2.71
C ALA A 182 12.92 20.34 3.33
N GLU A 183 12.83 21.64 3.01
CA GLU A 183 11.74 22.52 3.46
C GLU A 183 10.37 22.06 2.93
N LEU A 184 10.26 21.77 1.63
CA LEU A 184 9.02 21.29 1.03
C LEU A 184 8.55 19.96 1.63
N LEU A 185 9.48 19.04 1.86
CA LEU A 185 9.18 17.75 2.49
C LEU A 185 8.75 17.95 3.95
N PHE A 186 9.41 18.83 4.68
CA PHE A 186 9.03 19.21 6.04
C PHE A 186 7.60 19.78 6.10
N GLU A 187 7.22 20.61 5.14
CA GLU A 187 5.85 21.15 5.05
C GLU A 187 4.82 20.01 4.90
N VAL A 188 5.10 19.01 4.05
CA VAL A 188 4.22 17.85 3.88
C VAL A 188 4.02 17.11 5.20
N PHE A 189 5.10 16.78 5.91
CA PHE A 189 5.01 16.08 7.19
C PHE A 189 4.30 16.93 8.26
N SER A 190 4.57 18.26 8.29
CA SER A 190 3.93 19.19 9.22
C SER A 190 2.41 19.31 8.98
N GLN A 191 1.98 19.33 7.72
CA GLN A 191 0.55 19.36 7.39
C GLN A 191 -0.17 18.07 7.75
N ARG A 192 0.56 16.95 7.82
CA ARG A 192 0.01 15.64 8.17
C ARG A 192 0.04 15.35 9.67
N TYR A 193 0.86 16.09 10.43
CA TYR A 193 0.99 15.94 11.87
C TYR A 193 -0.40 15.98 12.55
N GLU A 194 -0.74 14.96 13.33
CA GLU A 194 -2.03 14.73 14.00
C GLU A 194 -3.28 14.70 13.08
N ARG A 195 -3.10 14.66 11.76
CA ARG A 195 -4.20 14.64 10.78
C ARG A 195 -4.29 13.36 9.99
N GLY A 196 -3.17 12.69 9.79
CA GLY A 196 -3.09 11.41 9.08
C GLY A 196 -1.80 10.70 9.36
N SER A 197 -1.82 9.38 9.29
CA SER A 197 -0.65 8.54 9.54
C SER A 197 0.34 8.61 8.39
N THR A 198 1.61 8.61 8.74
CA THR A 198 2.72 8.53 7.79
C THR A 198 3.59 7.33 8.11
N LEU A 199 3.91 6.52 7.10
CA LEU A 199 4.89 5.45 7.20
C LEU A 199 6.14 5.89 6.45
N VAL A 200 7.27 5.94 7.14
CA VAL A 200 8.56 6.28 6.53
C VAL A 200 9.47 5.07 6.57
N THR A 201 10.16 4.78 5.47
CA THR A 201 11.27 3.84 5.50
C THR A 201 12.59 4.57 5.31
N SER A 202 13.60 4.23 6.10
CA SER A 202 14.95 4.79 5.99
C SER A 202 16.02 3.73 6.18
N ASN A 203 17.10 3.86 5.44
CA ASN A 203 18.31 3.05 5.66
C ASN A 203 19.28 3.72 6.64
N LEU A 204 19.00 4.95 7.06
CA LEU A 204 19.80 5.70 8.00
C LEU A 204 19.14 5.71 9.38
N PRO A 205 19.91 5.58 10.46
CA PRO A 205 19.44 5.83 11.81
C PRO A 205 19.12 7.33 11.99
N PHE A 206 18.38 7.67 13.05
CA PHE A 206 17.86 9.04 13.24
C PHE A 206 18.95 10.12 13.39
N ASP A 207 20.08 9.77 13.99
CA ASP A 207 21.23 10.65 14.18
C ASP A 207 21.89 11.07 12.86
N GLU A 208 21.74 10.27 11.81
CA GLU A 208 22.25 10.58 10.47
C GLU A 208 21.27 11.39 9.61
N TRP A 209 20.03 11.62 10.05
CA TRP A 209 19.04 12.36 9.26
C TRP A 209 19.40 13.82 9.03
N THR A 210 20.24 14.41 9.89
CA THR A 210 20.76 15.76 9.68
C THR A 210 21.57 15.85 8.38
N SER A 211 22.28 14.81 7.99
CA SER A 211 23.01 14.76 6.72
C SER A 211 22.07 14.78 5.50
N VAL A 212 20.83 14.31 5.66
CA VAL A 212 19.80 14.28 4.60
C VAL A 212 19.12 15.63 4.45
N PHE A 213 18.74 16.26 5.58
CA PHE A 213 17.99 17.52 5.60
C PHE A 213 18.87 18.76 5.62
N GLY A 214 20.18 18.62 5.87
CA GLY A 214 21.18 19.70 5.85
C GLY A 214 21.07 20.72 6.98
N SER A 215 20.12 20.58 7.93
CA SER A 215 19.88 21.51 9.02
C SER A 215 19.44 20.77 10.29
N GLU A 216 20.20 20.90 11.38
CA GLU A 216 19.85 20.32 12.68
C GLU A 216 18.47 20.80 13.18
N ARG A 217 18.19 22.09 13.00
CA ARG A 217 16.92 22.68 13.43
C ARG A 217 15.73 22.07 12.65
N LEU A 218 15.88 21.91 11.35
CA LEU A 218 14.82 21.34 10.50
C LEU A 218 14.63 19.85 10.84
N THR A 219 15.74 19.11 10.99
CA THR A 219 15.72 17.69 11.35
C THR A 219 15.09 17.47 12.71
N GLY A 220 15.46 18.24 13.72
CA GLY A 220 14.88 18.16 15.06
C GLY A 220 13.38 18.42 15.05
N ALA A 221 12.94 19.49 14.37
CA ALA A 221 11.51 19.79 14.24
C ALA A 221 10.73 18.76 13.46
N LEU A 222 11.34 18.07 12.49
CA LEU A 222 10.74 16.96 11.74
C LEU A 222 10.60 15.72 12.61
N LEU A 223 11.68 15.34 13.28
CA LEU A 223 11.69 14.18 14.18
C LEU A 223 10.66 14.34 15.30
N ASP A 224 10.59 15.51 15.93
CA ASP A 224 9.57 15.80 16.94
C ASP A 224 8.15 15.48 16.45
N ARG A 225 7.79 15.90 15.23
CA ARG A 225 6.47 15.62 14.63
C ARG A 225 6.27 14.17 14.26
N LEU A 226 7.27 13.51 13.70
CA LEU A 226 7.15 12.12 13.25
C LEU A 226 7.16 11.14 14.41
N THR A 227 7.88 11.46 15.51
CA THR A 227 8.08 10.56 16.66
C THR A 227 7.11 10.79 17.81
N HIS A 228 6.27 11.81 17.77
CA HIS A 228 5.33 12.13 18.84
C HIS A 228 4.38 10.95 19.16
N HIS A 229 3.85 10.29 18.12
CA HIS A 229 3.09 9.05 18.22
C HIS A 229 3.59 8.10 17.14
N VAL A 230 4.55 7.22 17.49
CA VAL A 230 5.25 6.43 16.48
C VAL A 230 5.45 4.97 16.91
N HIS A 231 5.35 4.08 15.93
CA HIS A 231 5.82 2.71 16.01
C HIS A 231 7.13 2.59 15.24
N ILE A 232 8.21 2.25 15.92
CA ILE A 232 9.52 2.07 15.29
C ILE A 232 9.71 0.59 14.99
N LEU A 233 9.99 0.28 13.73
CA LEU A 233 10.33 -1.06 13.26
C LEU A 233 11.83 -1.11 12.96
N GLU A 234 12.58 -1.70 13.86
CA GLU A 234 14.02 -1.93 13.67
C GLU A 234 14.23 -3.16 12.80
N MET A 235 14.83 -2.95 11.64
CA MET A 235 15.02 -3.96 10.61
C MET A 235 16.51 -4.14 10.30
N ASN A 236 17.29 -4.43 11.35
CA ASN A 236 18.73 -4.64 11.28
C ASN A 236 19.02 -6.12 10.98
N GLY A 237 19.80 -6.37 9.93
CA GLY A 237 20.15 -7.72 9.52
C GLY A 237 20.84 -7.76 8.16
N ASP A 238 21.13 -8.97 7.70
CA ASP A 238 21.72 -9.19 6.39
C ASP A 238 20.75 -8.89 5.26
N SER A 239 21.27 -8.44 4.13
CA SER A 239 20.46 -8.18 2.95
C SER A 239 19.85 -9.49 2.38
N TYR A 240 18.53 -9.61 2.50
CA TYR A 240 17.78 -10.71 1.89
C TYR A 240 17.97 -10.77 0.37
N ARG A 241 18.05 -9.61 -0.30
CA ARG A 241 18.30 -9.54 -1.75
C ARG A 241 19.64 -10.18 -2.12
N LEU A 242 20.71 -9.89 -1.38
CA LEU A 242 22.03 -10.46 -1.62
C LEU A 242 22.07 -11.96 -1.31
N ALA A 243 21.46 -12.39 -0.22
CA ALA A 243 21.36 -13.81 0.13
C ALA A 243 20.62 -14.61 -0.94
N HIS A 244 19.48 -14.09 -1.41
CA HIS A 244 18.68 -14.74 -2.45
C HIS A 244 19.39 -14.78 -3.82
N SER A 245 20.08 -13.69 -4.20
CA SER A 245 20.88 -13.64 -5.43
C SER A 245 22.01 -14.67 -5.40
N LYS A 246 22.74 -14.78 -4.28
CA LYS A 246 23.80 -15.78 -4.11
C LYS A 246 23.26 -17.22 -4.18
N ARG A 247 22.09 -17.51 -3.60
CA ARG A 247 21.43 -18.82 -3.71
C ARG A 247 21.05 -19.15 -5.15
N ARG A 248 20.50 -18.19 -5.89
CA ARG A 248 20.13 -18.36 -7.30
C ARG A 248 21.34 -18.61 -8.20
N SER A 249 22.44 -17.88 -7.99
CA SER A 249 23.69 -18.08 -8.74
C SER A 249 24.35 -19.43 -8.44
N ARG A 250 24.24 -19.93 -7.21
CA ARG A 250 24.75 -21.29 -6.86
C ARG A 250 23.91 -22.38 -7.51
N ARG A 251 22.57 -22.22 -7.54
CA ARG A 251 21.65 -23.18 -8.15
C ARG A 251 21.85 -23.28 -9.68
N ALA A 252 22.06 -22.14 -10.35
CA ALA A 252 22.34 -22.10 -11.78
C ALA A 252 23.70 -22.70 -12.16
N LYS A 253 24.65 -22.81 -11.22
CA LYS A 253 25.95 -23.46 -11.45
C LYS A 253 25.93 -24.99 -11.17
N THR A 254 24.87 -25.48 -10.53
CA THR A 254 24.73 -26.92 -10.16
C THR A 254 23.75 -27.69 -11.07
N GLU A 255 23.02 -27.03 -11.96
CA GLU A 255 22.24 -27.71 -12.99
C GLU A 255 23.16 -28.08 -14.15
N PRO A 256 23.31 -29.39 -14.49
CA PRO A 256 24.09 -29.83 -15.67
C PRO A 256 23.38 -29.29 -16.94
N PRO A 257 24.13 -29.01 -18.02
CA PRO A 257 23.55 -28.64 -19.30
C PRO A 257 22.61 -29.74 -19.77
N LEU A 258 21.41 -29.37 -20.19
CA LEU A 258 20.48 -30.27 -20.86
C LEU A 258 21.21 -30.88 -22.07
N ASP A 259 21.34 -32.20 -22.07
CA ASP A 259 21.98 -32.96 -23.13
C ASP A 259 21.06 -32.94 -24.36
N ASP A 260 21.40 -32.13 -25.37
CA ASP A 260 20.67 -31.96 -26.64
C ASP A 260 20.95 -33.15 -27.60
N SER A 261 21.33 -34.30 -27.09
CA SER A 261 21.64 -35.48 -27.90
C SER A 261 20.54 -36.53 -27.92
N ALA A 262 19.30 -36.12 -28.25
CA ALA A 262 18.23 -37.08 -28.56
C ALA A 262 17.38 -36.61 -29.76
N GLN A 263 18.03 -36.44 -30.91
CA GLN A 263 17.40 -36.50 -32.23
C GLN A 263 18.48 -36.84 -33.26
N ALA A 264 18.64 -38.12 -33.51
CA ALA A 264 19.18 -38.68 -34.75
C ALA A 264 18.35 -39.92 -35.12
#